data_ecbc0c5decf13209d2754c35451e5285
#
_entry.id   ecbc0c5decf13209d2754c35451e5285
#
_cell.length_a   1.000
_cell.length_b   1.000
_cell.length_c   1.000
_cell.angle_alpha   90.00
_cell.angle_beta   90.00
_cell.angle_gamma   90.00
#
_symmetry.space_group_name_H-M   'P 1'
#
loop_
_entity.id
_entity.type
_entity.pdbx_description
1 polymer ?
#
loop_
_entity_poly.entity_id
_entity_poly.type
_entity_poly.pdbx_seq_one_letter_code
_entity_poly.pdbx_strand_id
1 'polypeptide(L)'
;MFKDSLFKDWIFKDSMASPEITLEAVPVVSDIPAAAWDACANPDGRVTPGSSPACGRAYNPFVSHAFFAALEASGSATMRTGWAPRHLVAKIGDEVLGVVPCYLKSHSQGEYVFDRGWADAYERAGGRYYPKLQASVPFTPATGPRLLVRADQDPQVIGNALAQGLKALCGISQASSVHVTFAREAEWELLAAQGFLQRTDQQFHWHNQGFSTFDDFLATLNSRHRKAMKRERRDALGAGITIHWLTGKDITEDAWDAFFAFYMETGSRKWGRPYLTRKFFALIGESMADDVLLIMAKRDGRWIAGAINFIGSDTLFGRNWGAIEHHPFLHFEVCYYQAIDFAIQHKLAVVEAGAQGEHKIARGYLPQTTFSAHYIADRGLRRAIDDYLKRERAYVEEAGRELAESGPFRKGADEPS
;
A
#
# COMPACT_ATOMS: atom_id res chain seq x y z
N MET A 1 -18.19 -14.68 24.75
CA MET A 1 -19.43 -14.83 24.00
C MET A 1 -20.10 -13.46 24.02
N PHE A 2 -19.68 -12.54 23.13
CA PHE A 2 -20.29 -11.22 22.96
C PHE A 2 -21.40 -11.35 21.93
N LYS A 3 -22.59 -10.93 22.28
CA LYS A 3 -23.77 -10.97 21.41
C LYS A 3 -23.58 -10.02 20.22
N ASP A 4 -23.54 -10.59 19.01
CA ASP A 4 -23.40 -9.91 17.70
C ASP A 4 -24.64 -9.15 17.22
N SER A 5 -25.50 -8.65 18.13
CA SER A 5 -26.80 -8.09 17.74
C SER A 5 -26.97 -6.58 17.92
N LEU A 6 -25.87 -5.81 18.05
CA LEU A 6 -25.94 -4.36 18.31
C LEU A 6 -25.52 -3.45 17.13
N PHE A 7 -25.30 -4.00 15.94
CA PHE A 7 -24.91 -3.24 14.75
C PHE A 7 -26.03 -3.24 13.70
N LYS A 8 -27.16 -2.63 14.00
CA LYS A 8 -28.17 -2.29 12.99
C LYS A 8 -28.37 -0.78 12.97
N ASP A 9 -28.09 -0.24 11.79
CA ASP A 9 -28.58 1.00 11.21
C ASP A 9 -28.23 2.32 11.92
N TRP A 10 -27.14 2.93 11.53
CA TRP A 10 -26.94 4.37 11.69
C TRP A 10 -27.47 5.10 10.44
N ILE A 11 -28.44 6.02 10.68
CA ILE A 11 -29.16 6.75 9.65
C ILE A 11 -28.53 8.14 9.50
N PHE A 12 -28.00 8.46 8.33
CA PHE A 12 -27.60 9.80 7.95
C PHE A 12 -28.79 10.49 7.23
N LYS A 13 -29.41 11.48 7.83
CA LYS A 13 -30.44 12.33 7.17
C LYS A 13 -29.77 13.59 6.64
N ASP A 14 -29.58 13.66 5.34
CA ASP A 14 -29.46 14.94 4.65
C ASP A 14 -30.83 15.33 4.08
N SER A 15 -31.12 16.64 4.05
CA SER A 15 -32.45 17.23 3.90
C SER A 15 -33.30 16.66 2.76
N MET A 16 -34.56 16.37 3.10
CA MET A 16 -35.76 16.20 2.23
C MET A 16 -35.52 15.69 0.79
N ALA A 17 -35.72 14.37 0.57
CA ALA A 17 -35.86 13.65 -0.69
C ALA A 17 -34.63 12.84 -1.22
N SER A 18 -33.52 12.73 -0.53
CA SER A 18 -32.46 11.78 -0.90
C SER A 18 -32.67 10.44 -0.17
N PRO A 19 -32.45 9.29 -0.87
CA PRO A 19 -32.52 7.98 -0.22
C PRO A 19 -31.48 7.90 0.92
N GLU A 20 -31.89 7.29 2.02
CA GLU A 20 -31.11 7.24 3.26
C GLU A 20 -29.89 6.33 3.14
N ILE A 21 -28.70 6.87 3.34
CA ILE A 21 -27.45 6.08 3.36
C ILE A 21 -27.30 5.42 4.73
N THR A 22 -27.26 4.10 4.75
CA THR A 22 -26.96 3.30 5.94
C THR A 22 -25.51 2.89 5.97
N LEU A 23 -24.91 2.81 7.17
CA LEU A 23 -23.54 2.41 7.38
C LEU A 23 -23.50 1.14 8.22
N GLU A 24 -22.78 0.13 7.77
CA GLU A 24 -22.64 -1.17 8.42
C GLU A 24 -21.17 -1.53 8.60
N ALA A 25 -20.83 -2.12 9.76
CA ALA A 25 -19.51 -2.69 10.01
C ALA A 25 -19.53 -4.20 9.79
N VAL A 26 -18.78 -4.69 8.82
CA VAL A 26 -18.74 -6.09 8.40
C VAL A 26 -17.48 -6.77 8.94
N PRO A 27 -17.59 -7.93 9.65
CA PRO A 27 -16.48 -8.56 10.36
C PRO A 27 -15.52 -9.37 9.49
N VAL A 28 -15.87 -9.68 8.24
CA VAL A 28 -15.01 -10.38 7.27
C VAL A 28 -15.33 -9.90 5.86
N VAL A 29 -14.31 -9.77 5.02
CA VAL A 29 -14.51 -9.27 3.64
C VAL A 29 -15.37 -10.21 2.80
N SER A 30 -15.35 -11.52 3.05
CA SER A 30 -16.17 -12.51 2.34
C SER A 30 -17.67 -12.34 2.52
N ASP A 31 -18.12 -11.59 3.53
CA ASP A 31 -19.54 -11.28 3.73
C ASP A 31 -20.02 -10.13 2.81
N ILE A 32 -19.09 -9.46 2.13
CA ILE A 32 -19.37 -8.44 1.12
C ILE A 32 -19.21 -9.08 -0.26
N PRO A 33 -20.24 -9.05 -1.15
CA PRO A 33 -20.10 -9.62 -2.49
C PRO A 33 -18.89 -9.02 -3.22
N ALA A 34 -18.01 -9.86 -3.77
CA ALA A 34 -16.78 -9.43 -4.43
C ALA A 34 -17.06 -8.39 -5.55
N ALA A 35 -18.09 -8.63 -6.36
CA ALA A 35 -18.49 -7.70 -7.42
C ALA A 35 -18.92 -6.33 -6.87
N ALA A 36 -19.58 -6.26 -5.70
CA ALA A 36 -19.99 -5.00 -5.08
C ALA A 36 -18.79 -4.25 -4.49
N TRP A 37 -17.87 -4.97 -3.86
CA TRP A 37 -16.60 -4.40 -3.39
C TRP A 37 -15.78 -3.85 -4.56
N ASP A 38 -15.55 -4.65 -5.59
CA ASP A 38 -14.68 -4.27 -6.72
C ASP A 38 -15.31 -3.18 -7.61
N ALA A 39 -16.64 -3.06 -7.65
CA ALA A 39 -17.32 -1.91 -8.26
C ALA A 39 -16.96 -0.57 -7.56
N CYS A 40 -16.63 -0.61 -6.25
CA CYS A 40 -16.14 0.56 -5.52
C CYS A 40 -14.61 0.72 -5.63
N ALA A 41 -13.88 -0.39 -5.60
CA ALA A 41 -12.42 -0.41 -5.55
C ALA A 41 -11.76 -0.23 -6.92
N ASN A 42 -12.18 -1.03 -7.89
CA ASN A 42 -11.61 -1.15 -9.23
C ASN A 42 -12.74 -1.25 -10.28
N PRO A 43 -13.51 -0.16 -10.51
CA PRO A 43 -14.76 -0.22 -11.30
C PRO A 43 -14.57 -0.68 -12.75
N ASP A 44 -13.42 -0.40 -13.37
CA ASP A 44 -13.08 -0.89 -14.71
C ASP A 44 -12.51 -2.33 -14.70
N GLY A 45 -12.39 -2.95 -13.51
CA GLY A 45 -11.71 -4.21 -13.35
C GLY A 45 -10.21 -4.12 -13.68
N ARG A 46 -9.61 -5.27 -13.94
CA ARG A 46 -8.24 -5.37 -14.39
C ARG A 46 -8.13 -4.94 -15.85
N VAL A 47 -7.33 -3.93 -16.12
CA VAL A 47 -7.03 -3.43 -17.47
C VAL A 47 -5.60 -3.83 -17.87
N THR A 48 -5.31 -3.84 -19.16
CA THR A 48 -3.95 -4.11 -19.67
C THR A 48 -2.97 -3.10 -19.07
N PRO A 49 -1.83 -3.53 -18.51
CA PRO A 49 -0.81 -2.62 -18.01
C PRO A 49 -0.42 -1.56 -19.05
N GLY A 50 -0.31 -0.30 -18.61
CA GLY A 50 -0.02 0.84 -19.47
C GLY A 50 -1.20 1.36 -20.31
N SER A 51 -2.41 0.82 -20.14
CA SER A 51 -3.63 1.35 -20.76
C SER A 51 -4.36 2.32 -19.81
N SER A 52 -5.08 3.28 -20.39
CA SER A 52 -5.93 4.20 -19.63
C SER A 52 -7.26 3.54 -19.27
N PRO A 53 -7.68 3.53 -18.00
CA PRO A 53 -8.98 3.01 -17.59
C PRO A 53 -10.13 3.90 -18.07
N ALA A 54 -11.29 3.31 -18.36
CA ALA A 54 -12.44 4.01 -18.91
C ALA A 54 -13.03 5.05 -17.95
N CYS A 55 -13.08 4.74 -16.64
CA CYS A 55 -13.56 5.68 -15.60
C CYS A 55 -12.46 6.60 -15.07
N GLY A 56 -11.23 6.57 -15.64
CA GLY A 56 -10.09 7.36 -15.17
C GLY A 56 -9.49 6.92 -13.83
N ARG A 57 -9.89 5.76 -13.30
CA ARG A 57 -9.34 5.19 -12.06
C ARG A 57 -8.39 4.05 -12.36
N ALA A 58 -7.11 4.24 -12.04
CA ALA A 58 -6.12 3.19 -12.20
C ALA A 58 -6.47 1.94 -11.36
N TYR A 59 -6.36 0.76 -11.98
CA TYR A 59 -6.49 -0.52 -11.27
C TYR A 59 -5.40 -0.67 -10.24
N ASN A 60 -5.78 -0.98 -9.00
CA ASN A 60 -4.86 -1.23 -7.90
C ASN A 60 -5.17 -2.61 -7.28
N PRO A 61 -4.29 -3.60 -7.43
CA PRO A 61 -4.52 -4.96 -6.94
C PRO A 61 -4.69 -5.03 -5.41
N PHE A 62 -4.08 -4.11 -4.67
CA PHE A 62 -4.14 -4.11 -3.21
C PHE A 62 -5.49 -3.72 -2.61
N VAL A 63 -6.35 -3.05 -3.38
CA VAL A 63 -7.70 -2.70 -2.92
C VAL A 63 -8.77 -3.65 -3.45
N SER A 64 -8.39 -4.68 -4.23
CA SER A 64 -9.31 -5.71 -4.72
C SER A 64 -9.86 -6.57 -3.59
N HIS A 65 -11.09 -7.06 -3.74
CA HIS A 65 -11.70 -8.01 -2.82
C HIS A 65 -10.81 -9.25 -2.62
N ALA A 66 -10.24 -9.78 -3.71
CA ALA A 66 -9.41 -10.98 -3.71
C ALA A 66 -8.17 -10.83 -2.79
N PHE A 67 -7.54 -9.65 -2.76
CA PHE A 67 -6.38 -9.40 -1.91
C PHE A 67 -6.73 -9.43 -0.42
N PHE A 68 -7.83 -8.78 -0.02
CA PHE A 68 -8.30 -8.81 1.37
C PHE A 68 -8.79 -10.20 1.77
N ALA A 69 -9.51 -10.89 0.91
CA ALA A 69 -9.95 -12.27 1.13
C ALA A 69 -8.76 -13.21 1.36
N ALA A 70 -7.68 -13.08 0.58
CA ALA A 70 -6.45 -13.83 0.77
C ALA A 70 -5.77 -13.53 2.12
N LEU A 71 -5.70 -12.26 2.54
CA LEU A 71 -5.14 -11.86 3.84
C LEU A 71 -5.90 -12.47 5.02
N GLU A 72 -7.23 -12.45 4.96
CA GLU A 72 -8.09 -12.95 6.04
C GLU A 72 -8.14 -14.48 6.05
N ALA A 73 -8.42 -15.12 4.91
CA ALA A 73 -8.53 -16.58 4.79
C ALA A 73 -7.20 -17.31 5.04
N SER A 74 -6.06 -16.66 4.80
CA SER A 74 -4.73 -17.21 5.14
C SER A 74 -4.40 -17.14 6.63
N GLY A 75 -5.17 -16.38 7.41
CA GLY A 75 -4.87 -16.08 8.81
C GLY A 75 -3.80 -15.01 9.01
N SER A 76 -3.37 -14.32 7.94
CA SER A 76 -2.38 -13.24 8.02
C SER A 76 -2.95 -12.00 8.72
N ALA A 77 -4.17 -11.58 8.38
CA ALA A 77 -4.87 -10.45 8.99
C ALA A 77 -6.14 -10.93 9.72
N THR A 78 -6.04 -11.20 11.03
CA THR A 78 -7.12 -11.72 11.87
C THR A 78 -7.05 -11.12 13.28
N MET A 79 -8.08 -11.34 14.08
CA MET A 79 -8.05 -10.97 15.51
C MET A 79 -6.83 -11.54 16.23
N ARG A 80 -6.41 -12.78 15.92
CA ARG A 80 -5.25 -13.43 16.54
C ARG A 80 -3.92 -12.74 16.20
N THR A 81 -3.82 -12.14 15.03
CA THR A 81 -2.65 -11.36 14.60
C THR A 81 -2.77 -9.88 14.93
N GLY A 82 -3.79 -9.49 15.70
CA GLY A 82 -4.06 -8.11 16.08
C GLY A 82 -4.63 -7.24 14.96
N TRP A 83 -5.17 -7.85 13.90
CA TRP A 83 -5.83 -7.22 12.77
C TRP A 83 -7.26 -7.77 12.65
N ALA A 84 -8.17 -7.42 13.57
CA ALA A 84 -9.54 -7.89 13.52
C ALA A 84 -10.35 -7.11 12.47
N PRO A 85 -10.84 -7.72 11.37
CA PRO A 85 -11.56 -6.98 10.33
C PRO A 85 -12.81 -6.30 10.87
N ARG A 86 -13.08 -5.10 10.38
CA ARG A 86 -14.25 -4.25 10.67
C ARG A 86 -14.50 -3.34 9.48
N HIS A 87 -14.70 -3.94 8.29
CA HIS A 87 -14.90 -3.19 7.06
C HIS A 87 -16.17 -2.36 7.16
N LEU A 88 -16.08 -1.09 6.78
CA LEU A 88 -17.24 -0.21 6.77
C LEU A 88 -17.87 -0.23 5.38
N VAL A 89 -19.18 -0.40 5.32
CA VAL A 89 -19.97 -0.42 4.08
C VAL A 89 -21.03 0.67 4.13
N ALA A 90 -21.08 1.52 3.10
CA ALA A 90 -22.15 2.47 2.87
C ALA A 90 -23.09 1.91 1.80
N LYS A 91 -24.41 1.90 2.10
CA LYS A 91 -25.42 1.33 1.19
C LYS A 91 -26.76 2.06 1.26
N ILE A 92 -27.54 1.89 0.21
CA ILE A 92 -28.96 2.25 0.15
C ILE A 92 -29.73 0.97 -0.11
N GLY A 93 -30.55 0.54 0.85
CA GLY A 93 -31.13 -0.79 0.81
C GLY A 93 -30.02 -1.85 0.79
N ASP A 94 -30.04 -2.72 -0.23
CA ASP A 94 -29.01 -3.75 -0.42
C ASP A 94 -27.86 -3.31 -1.34
N GLU A 95 -27.94 -2.12 -1.92
CA GLU A 95 -26.99 -1.63 -2.90
C GLU A 95 -25.78 -0.97 -2.23
N VAL A 96 -24.58 -1.52 -2.45
CA VAL A 96 -23.31 -0.98 -1.93
C VAL A 96 -22.88 0.22 -2.77
N LEU A 97 -22.64 1.35 -2.10
CA LEU A 97 -22.21 2.61 -2.70
C LEU A 97 -20.75 2.94 -2.40
N GLY A 98 -20.25 2.43 -1.29
CA GLY A 98 -18.86 2.64 -0.89
C GLY A 98 -18.44 1.70 0.22
N VAL A 99 -17.13 1.44 0.30
CA VAL A 99 -16.53 0.56 1.32
C VAL A 99 -15.21 1.13 1.83
N VAL A 100 -14.87 0.81 3.08
CA VAL A 100 -13.56 1.11 3.66
C VAL A 100 -12.95 -0.18 4.22
N PRO A 101 -11.77 -0.60 3.71
CA PRO A 101 -11.01 -1.68 4.35
C PRO A 101 -10.52 -1.22 5.72
N CYS A 102 -11.12 -1.72 6.78
CA CYS A 102 -10.87 -1.28 8.15
C CYS A 102 -10.66 -2.47 9.10
N TYR A 103 -9.79 -2.27 10.08
CA TYR A 103 -9.40 -3.27 11.06
C TYR A 103 -9.36 -2.66 12.46
N LEU A 104 -9.86 -3.40 13.46
CA LEU A 104 -9.63 -3.09 14.87
C LEU A 104 -8.29 -3.68 15.30
N LYS A 105 -7.37 -2.82 15.72
CA LYS A 105 -5.98 -3.15 16.03
C LYS A 105 -5.72 -3.24 17.52
N SER A 106 -5.00 -4.28 17.93
CA SER A 106 -4.52 -4.43 19.31
C SER A 106 -3.06 -3.99 19.51
N HIS A 107 -2.38 -3.57 18.45
CA HIS A 107 -0.98 -3.12 18.44
C HIS A 107 -0.66 -2.35 17.14
N SER A 108 0.47 -1.64 17.08
CA SER A 108 0.91 -0.86 15.90
C SER A 108 2.00 -1.60 15.10
N GLN A 109 1.74 -2.84 14.68
CA GLN A 109 2.63 -3.60 13.82
C GLN A 109 2.00 -3.80 12.44
N GLY A 110 2.84 -3.71 11.38
CA GLY A 110 2.45 -3.96 10.00
C GLY A 110 1.71 -2.80 9.32
N GLU A 111 1.73 -1.59 9.88
CA GLU A 111 1.02 -0.40 9.38
C GLU A 111 1.92 0.52 8.56
N TYR A 112 3.22 0.51 8.83
CA TYR A 112 4.27 1.32 8.19
C TYR A 112 4.11 2.85 8.36
N VAL A 113 3.15 3.30 9.15
CA VAL A 113 3.01 4.67 9.65
C VAL A 113 3.11 4.60 11.16
N PHE A 114 4.24 5.08 11.71
CA PHE A 114 4.62 4.78 13.10
C PHE A 114 3.96 5.76 14.07
N ASP A 115 3.20 5.23 15.03
CA ASP A 115 2.50 5.96 16.07
C ASP A 115 2.86 5.47 17.50
N ARG A 116 3.93 4.69 17.64
CA ARG A 116 4.38 4.15 18.94
C ARG A 116 4.64 5.26 19.97
N GLY A 117 5.24 6.37 19.53
CA GLY A 117 5.47 7.51 20.41
C GLY A 117 4.18 8.13 20.96
N TRP A 118 3.08 8.07 20.19
CA TRP A 118 1.77 8.51 20.63
C TRP A 118 1.16 7.54 21.66
N ALA A 119 1.27 6.24 21.38
CA ALA A 119 0.83 5.19 22.29
C ALA A 119 1.56 5.30 23.63
N ASP A 120 2.89 5.35 23.62
CA ASP A 120 3.72 5.46 24.83
C ASP A 120 3.41 6.73 25.64
N ALA A 121 3.19 7.86 24.94
CA ALA A 121 2.85 9.13 25.62
C ALA A 121 1.47 9.07 26.27
N TYR A 122 0.48 8.52 25.60
CA TYR A 122 -0.89 8.42 26.10
C TYR A 122 -1.00 7.44 27.28
N GLU A 123 -0.32 6.29 27.19
CA GLU A 123 -0.29 5.29 28.26
C GLU A 123 0.43 5.82 29.52
N ARG A 124 1.53 6.55 29.36
CA ARG A 124 2.20 7.27 30.48
C ARG A 124 1.29 8.32 31.15
N ALA A 125 0.37 8.91 30.38
CA ALA A 125 -0.64 9.84 30.90
C ALA A 125 -1.85 9.15 31.51
N GLY A 126 -1.83 7.81 31.64
CA GLY A 126 -2.93 7.01 32.21
C GLY A 126 -4.05 6.68 31.22
N GLY A 127 -3.88 6.97 29.93
CA GLY A 127 -4.81 6.61 28.87
C GLY A 127 -4.63 5.18 28.39
N ARG A 128 -5.58 4.71 27.56
CA ARG A 128 -5.51 3.41 26.90
C ARG A 128 -5.51 3.62 25.39
N TYR A 129 -4.37 3.38 24.74
CA TYR A 129 -4.22 3.63 23.30
C TYR A 129 -4.87 2.52 22.44
N TYR A 130 -4.78 1.27 22.84
CA TYR A 130 -5.41 0.16 22.13
C TYR A 130 -6.73 -0.25 22.79
N PRO A 131 -7.75 -0.67 21.99
CA PRO A 131 -7.72 -0.83 20.54
C PRO A 131 -7.79 0.52 19.80
N LYS A 132 -7.36 0.48 18.51
CA LYS A 132 -7.51 1.57 17.56
C LYS A 132 -8.07 1.05 16.24
N LEU A 133 -8.68 1.90 15.40
CA LEU A 133 -9.11 1.54 14.06
C LEU A 133 -8.03 1.90 13.03
N GLN A 134 -7.82 1.00 12.07
CA GLN A 134 -6.86 1.15 10.99
C GLN A 134 -7.54 0.91 9.64
N ALA A 135 -7.77 1.98 8.86
CA ALA A 135 -8.24 1.93 7.49
C ALA A 135 -7.01 1.91 6.56
N SER A 136 -6.62 0.72 6.10
CA SER A 136 -5.43 0.51 5.27
C SER A 136 -5.43 -0.86 4.62
N VAL A 137 -4.46 -1.08 3.74
CA VAL A 137 -4.11 -2.43 3.28
C VAL A 137 -3.10 -3.02 4.27
N PRO A 138 -3.42 -4.13 4.97
CA PRO A 138 -2.51 -4.73 5.94
C PRO A 138 -1.15 -5.09 5.33
N PHE A 139 -0.08 -4.81 6.06
CA PHE A 139 1.31 -5.15 5.70
C PHE A 139 1.79 -4.52 4.39
N THR A 140 1.10 -3.47 3.88
CA THR A 140 1.30 -2.96 2.53
C THR A 140 1.36 -1.43 2.53
N PRO A 141 2.56 -0.82 2.55
CA PRO A 141 2.73 0.64 2.45
C PRO A 141 2.66 1.10 0.98
N ALA A 142 1.57 0.80 0.29
CA ALA A 142 1.31 1.27 -1.07
C ALA A 142 0.24 2.36 -1.06
N THR A 143 0.48 3.43 -1.80
CA THR A 143 -0.49 4.51 -1.98
C THR A 143 -1.68 4.06 -2.80
N GLY A 144 -2.88 4.47 -2.40
CA GLY A 144 -4.10 4.16 -3.12
C GLY A 144 -5.35 4.64 -2.40
N PRO A 145 -6.54 4.45 -2.98
CA PRO A 145 -7.78 4.84 -2.34
C PRO A 145 -8.02 4.03 -1.05
N ARG A 146 -8.63 4.69 -0.08
CA ARG A 146 -9.05 4.08 1.21
C ARG A 146 -10.53 4.25 1.46
N LEU A 147 -11.13 5.31 0.92
CA LEU A 147 -12.57 5.50 0.84
C LEU A 147 -13.01 5.05 -0.55
N LEU A 148 -13.31 3.76 -0.71
CA LEU A 148 -13.62 3.16 -2.00
C LEU A 148 -15.08 3.49 -2.34
N VAL A 149 -15.30 4.37 -3.33
CA VAL A 149 -16.63 4.86 -3.72
C VAL A 149 -16.95 4.37 -5.13
N ARG A 150 -18.15 3.83 -5.33
CA ARG A 150 -18.62 3.35 -6.64
C ARG A 150 -18.57 4.49 -7.66
N ALA A 151 -18.20 4.18 -8.90
CA ALA A 151 -17.88 5.18 -9.93
C ALA A 151 -19.06 6.11 -10.33
N ASP A 152 -20.28 5.63 -10.19
CA ASP A 152 -21.53 6.36 -10.50
C ASP A 152 -22.03 7.24 -9.34
N GLN A 153 -21.34 7.22 -8.19
CA GLN A 153 -21.70 7.98 -7.00
C GLN A 153 -20.81 9.23 -6.86
N ASP A 154 -21.35 10.25 -6.18
CA ASP A 154 -20.57 11.43 -5.78
C ASP A 154 -19.55 11.05 -4.70
N PRO A 155 -18.23 11.11 -5.00
CA PRO A 155 -17.19 10.72 -4.06
C PRO A 155 -17.15 11.63 -2.83
N GLN A 156 -17.62 12.88 -2.93
CA GLN A 156 -17.68 13.79 -1.79
C GLN A 156 -18.80 13.39 -0.83
N VAL A 157 -19.99 13.06 -1.34
CA VAL A 157 -21.14 12.66 -0.51
C VAL A 157 -20.87 11.34 0.19
N ILE A 158 -20.50 10.31 -0.56
CA ILE A 158 -20.24 8.97 -0.01
C ILE A 158 -18.97 8.98 0.85
N GLY A 159 -17.93 9.69 0.43
CA GLY A 159 -16.69 9.84 1.20
C GLY A 159 -16.92 10.51 2.55
N ASN A 160 -17.74 11.55 2.61
CA ASN A 160 -18.12 12.19 3.87
C ASN A 160 -18.90 11.23 4.79
N ALA A 161 -19.84 10.45 4.23
CA ALA A 161 -20.58 9.45 4.99
C ALA A 161 -19.63 8.38 5.56
N LEU A 162 -18.70 7.86 4.76
CA LEU A 162 -17.69 6.89 5.19
C LEU A 162 -16.77 7.47 6.28
N ALA A 163 -16.32 8.72 6.15
CA ALA A 163 -15.48 9.38 7.15
C ALA A 163 -16.21 9.56 8.50
N GLN A 164 -17.49 9.94 8.46
CA GLN A 164 -18.34 10.03 9.66
C GLN A 164 -18.59 8.63 10.24
N GLY A 165 -18.81 7.61 9.39
CA GLY A 165 -18.96 6.22 9.82
C GLY A 165 -17.73 5.67 10.54
N LEU A 166 -16.51 6.00 10.06
CA LEU A 166 -15.28 5.65 10.76
C LEU A 166 -15.20 6.25 12.17
N LYS A 167 -15.63 7.50 12.34
CA LYS A 167 -15.67 8.15 13.67
C LYS A 167 -16.72 7.53 14.58
N ALA A 168 -17.89 7.19 14.04
CA ALA A 168 -18.94 6.50 14.78
C ALA A 168 -18.47 5.09 15.20
N LEU A 169 -17.87 4.34 14.28
CA LEU A 169 -17.28 3.01 14.55
C LEU A 169 -16.18 3.08 15.61
N CYS A 170 -15.38 4.14 15.63
CA CYS A 170 -14.38 4.40 16.68
C CYS A 170 -15.04 4.47 18.06
N GLY A 171 -16.11 5.25 18.19
CA GLY A 171 -16.86 5.38 19.45
C GLY A 171 -17.49 4.05 19.89
N ILE A 172 -18.19 3.36 19.00
CA ILE A 172 -18.86 2.07 19.26
C ILE A 172 -17.85 0.99 19.67
N SER A 173 -16.69 0.93 18.98
CA SER A 173 -15.62 -0.02 19.28
C SER A 173 -14.79 0.35 20.51
N GLN A 174 -15.08 1.48 21.16
CA GLN A 174 -14.26 2.06 22.23
C GLN A 174 -12.77 2.16 21.84
N ALA A 175 -12.53 2.46 20.57
CA ALA A 175 -11.19 2.66 20.07
C ALA A 175 -10.69 4.07 20.39
N SER A 176 -9.38 4.22 20.61
CA SER A 176 -8.76 5.52 20.93
C SER A 176 -8.71 6.45 19.73
N SER A 177 -8.67 5.87 18.51
CA SER A 177 -8.36 6.60 17.30
C SER A 177 -8.77 5.84 16.03
N VAL A 178 -8.78 6.57 14.90
CA VAL A 178 -8.86 6.03 13.54
C VAL A 178 -7.64 6.51 12.75
N HIS A 179 -6.95 5.60 12.08
CA HIS A 179 -5.82 5.89 11.21
C HIS A 179 -6.15 5.46 9.78
N VAL A 180 -6.15 6.41 8.85
CA VAL A 180 -6.27 6.17 7.41
C VAL A 180 -4.89 6.41 6.81
N THR A 181 -4.21 5.35 6.35
CA THR A 181 -2.80 5.44 5.96
C THR A 181 -2.59 5.18 4.48
N PHE A 182 -1.63 5.88 3.84
CA PHE A 182 -1.31 5.82 2.42
C PHE A 182 -2.52 6.10 1.53
N ALA A 183 -3.35 7.08 1.94
CA ALA A 183 -4.49 7.56 1.17
C ALA A 183 -4.04 8.40 -0.04
N ARG A 184 -4.96 8.65 -0.97
CA ARG A 184 -4.78 9.67 -2.01
C ARG A 184 -4.93 11.07 -1.41
N GLU A 185 -4.28 12.06 -2.02
CA GLU A 185 -4.31 13.45 -1.54
C GLU A 185 -5.73 14.00 -1.43
N ALA A 186 -6.59 13.77 -2.43
CA ALA A 186 -7.99 14.20 -2.38
C ALA A 186 -8.79 13.59 -1.20
N GLU A 187 -8.52 12.32 -0.84
CA GLU A 187 -9.11 11.69 0.35
C GLU A 187 -8.55 12.29 1.65
N TRP A 188 -7.26 12.61 1.65
CA TRP A 188 -6.60 13.25 2.79
C TRP A 188 -7.17 14.65 3.08
N GLU A 189 -7.48 15.43 2.03
CA GLU A 189 -8.18 16.72 2.13
C GLU A 189 -9.61 16.55 2.62
N LEU A 190 -10.37 15.59 2.05
CA LEU A 190 -11.72 15.27 2.50
C LEU A 190 -11.74 14.88 3.98
N LEU A 191 -10.83 14.01 4.41
CA LEU A 191 -10.73 13.58 5.80
C LEU A 191 -10.36 14.75 6.73
N ALA A 192 -9.50 15.68 6.28
CA ALA A 192 -9.19 16.89 7.04
C ALA A 192 -10.43 17.76 7.25
N ALA A 193 -11.25 17.96 6.21
CA ALA A 193 -12.52 18.67 6.32
C ALA A 193 -13.51 17.98 7.29
N GLN A 194 -13.35 16.66 7.49
CA GLN A 194 -14.11 15.87 8.49
C GLN A 194 -13.45 15.84 9.87
N GLY A 195 -12.40 16.64 10.12
CA GLY A 195 -11.73 16.79 11.40
C GLY A 195 -10.69 15.73 11.75
N PHE A 196 -10.16 15.03 10.74
CA PHE A 196 -8.97 14.21 10.89
C PHE A 196 -7.71 15.09 10.85
N LEU A 197 -6.70 14.73 11.63
CA LEU A 197 -5.40 15.36 11.62
C LEU A 197 -4.59 14.86 10.42
N GLN A 198 -3.93 15.74 9.74
CA GLN A 198 -3.16 15.47 8.53
C GLN A 198 -1.70 15.11 8.86
N ARG A 199 -1.20 14.03 8.28
CA ARG A 199 0.19 13.60 8.34
C ARG A 199 0.74 13.35 6.94
N THR A 200 1.99 13.72 6.70
CA THR A 200 2.76 13.37 5.50
C THR A 200 4.00 12.57 5.89
N ASP A 201 4.46 11.74 4.98
CA ASP A 201 5.72 11.01 5.04
C ASP A 201 6.27 10.85 3.62
N GLN A 202 7.38 10.15 3.43
CA GLN A 202 8.02 9.99 2.13
C GLN A 202 8.21 8.54 1.77
N GLN A 203 8.03 8.26 0.47
CA GLN A 203 8.46 7.05 -0.20
C GLN A 203 9.36 7.39 -1.39
N PHE A 204 9.85 6.39 -2.11
CA PHE A 204 10.70 6.60 -3.28
C PHE A 204 10.08 5.90 -4.47
N HIS A 205 9.70 6.69 -5.48
CA HIS A 205 9.10 6.22 -6.72
C HIS A 205 10.00 6.53 -7.90
N TRP A 206 10.07 5.60 -8.84
CA TRP A 206 10.63 5.85 -10.16
C TRP A 206 9.49 6.17 -11.13
N HIS A 207 9.68 7.20 -11.95
CA HIS A 207 8.69 7.65 -12.94
C HIS A 207 9.19 7.39 -14.35
N ASN A 208 8.35 6.78 -15.18
CA ASN A 208 8.61 6.56 -16.59
C ASN A 208 8.28 7.83 -17.38
N GLN A 209 9.28 8.50 -17.88
CA GLN A 209 9.15 9.71 -18.70
C GLN A 209 8.97 9.37 -20.20
N GLY A 210 8.39 8.21 -20.52
CA GLY A 210 8.21 7.74 -21.89
C GLY A 210 9.42 6.99 -22.45
N PHE A 211 10.25 6.43 -21.58
CA PHE A 211 11.41 5.61 -21.98
C PHE A 211 10.95 4.38 -22.76
N SER A 212 11.66 4.09 -23.86
CA SER A 212 11.46 2.89 -24.65
C SER A 212 12.41 1.75 -24.26
N THR A 213 13.56 2.11 -23.68
CA THR A 213 14.60 1.17 -23.23
C THR A 213 15.19 1.62 -21.89
N PHE A 214 15.83 0.69 -21.19
CA PHE A 214 16.61 1.02 -19.99
C PHE A 214 17.79 1.96 -20.29
N ASP A 215 18.38 1.88 -21.48
CA ASP A 215 19.45 2.79 -21.90
C ASP A 215 18.94 4.23 -22.10
N ASP A 216 17.67 4.44 -22.52
CA ASP A 216 17.06 5.77 -22.56
C ASP A 216 16.98 6.37 -21.15
N PHE A 217 16.52 5.59 -20.18
CA PHE A 217 16.55 6.00 -18.78
C PHE A 217 17.98 6.31 -18.32
N LEU A 218 18.94 5.44 -18.58
CA LEU A 218 20.35 5.67 -18.23
C LEU A 218 20.91 6.95 -18.86
N ALA A 219 20.42 7.34 -20.04
CA ALA A 219 20.84 8.57 -20.70
C ALA A 219 20.46 9.85 -19.96
N THR A 220 19.42 9.82 -19.14
CA THR A 220 19.03 10.97 -18.28
C THR A 220 19.96 11.16 -17.09
N LEU A 221 20.70 10.13 -16.69
CA LEU A 221 21.56 10.17 -15.52
C LEU A 221 22.90 10.86 -15.82
N ASN A 222 23.50 11.45 -14.81
CA ASN A 222 24.88 11.92 -14.90
C ASN A 222 25.85 10.74 -15.12
N SER A 223 27.03 11.01 -15.63
CA SER A 223 27.98 9.98 -16.08
C SER A 223 28.43 9.04 -14.96
N ARG A 224 28.53 9.55 -13.73
CA ARG A 224 28.94 8.75 -12.55
C ARG A 224 27.89 7.68 -12.23
N HIS A 225 26.61 8.08 -12.08
CA HIS A 225 25.51 7.15 -11.73
C HIS A 225 25.24 6.16 -12.87
N ARG A 226 25.26 6.63 -14.13
CA ARG A 226 25.12 5.74 -15.29
C ARG A 226 26.20 4.64 -15.34
N LYS A 227 27.48 5.00 -15.13
CA LYS A 227 28.57 4.02 -15.07
C LYS A 227 28.43 3.06 -13.89
N ALA A 228 28.01 3.56 -12.72
CA ALA A 228 27.79 2.76 -11.53
C ALA A 228 26.70 1.72 -11.77
N MET A 229 25.53 2.11 -12.29
CA MET A 229 24.44 1.17 -12.57
C MET A 229 24.84 0.10 -13.61
N LYS A 230 25.48 0.48 -14.70
CA LYS A 230 25.96 -0.51 -15.70
C LYS A 230 26.92 -1.52 -15.08
N ARG A 231 27.79 -1.07 -14.18
CA ARG A 231 28.69 -1.96 -13.43
C ARG A 231 27.92 -2.85 -12.45
N GLU A 232 27.01 -2.29 -11.65
CA GLU A 232 26.20 -3.04 -10.67
C GLU A 232 25.40 -4.16 -11.35
N ARG A 233 24.73 -3.88 -12.49
CA ARG A 233 23.98 -4.87 -13.26
C ARG A 233 24.88 -6.01 -13.77
N ARG A 234 26.03 -5.64 -14.38
CA ARG A 234 27.00 -6.64 -14.86
C ARG A 234 27.52 -7.52 -13.72
N ASP A 235 27.90 -6.89 -12.60
CA ASP A 235 28.54 -7.60 -11.49
C ASP A 235 27.52 -8.48 -10.74
N ALA A 236 26.24 -8.08 -10.65
CA ALA A 236 25.15 -8.88 -10.10
C ALA A 236 24.93 -10.21 -10.84
N LEU A 237 25.16 -10.22 -12.17
CA LEU A 237 24.95 -11.39 -13.02
C LEU A 237 26.27 -12.16 -13.28
N GLY A 238 27.39 -11.68 -12.77
CA GLY A 238 28.74 -12.19 -13.08
C GLY A 238 29.05 -13.61 -12.57
N ALA A 239 28.24 -14.15 -11.63
CA ALA A 239 28.42 -15.49 -11.08
C ALA A 239 27.55 -16.57 -11.76
N GLY A 240 27.17 -16.37 -13.03
CA GLY A 240 26.26 -17.29 -13.74
C GLY A 240 24.81 -17.19 -13.26
N ILE A 241 24.43 -16.06 -12.69
CA ILE A 241 23.06 -15.78 -12.23
C ILE A 241 22.22 -15.34 -13.43
N THR A 242 21.03 -15.92 -13.53
CA THR A 242 20.00 -15.54 -14.51
C THR A 242 18.78 -14.99 -13.78
N ILE A 243 18.11 -14.00 -14.41
CA ILE A 243 16.87 -13.42 -13.86
C ILE A 243 15.69 -13.90 -14.68
N HIS A 244 14.61 -14.22 -13.98
CA HIS A 244 13.36 -14.72 -14.57
C HIS A 244 12.17 -13.89 -14.03
N TRP A 245 11.31 -13.45 -14.93
CA TRP A 245 10.02 -12.84 -14.62
C TRP A 245 8.95 -13.91 -14.71
N LEU A 246 8.28 -14.17 -13.61
CA LEU A 246 7.21 -15.14 -13.53
C LEU A 246 5.91 -14.40 -13.19
N THR A 247 4.87 -14.61 -14.00
CA THR A 247 3.53 -14.05 -13.79
C THR A 247 2.46 -15.05 -14.25
N GLY A 248 1.26 -14.94 -13.72
CA GLY A 248 0.15 -15.82 -14.10
C GLY A 248 0.52 -17.29 -13.90
N LYS A 249 0.30 -18.09 -14.93
CA LYS A 249 0.57 -19.55 -14.96
C LYS A 249 2.04 -19.94 -14.87
N ASP A 250 2.97 -18.99 -15.09
CA ASP A 250 4.39 -19.28 -15.01
C ASP A 250 4.88 -19.34 -13.54
N ILE A 251 4.08 -18.87 -12.60
CA ILE A 251 4.35 -18.97 -11.16
C ILE A 251 3.93 -20.37 -10.67
N THR A 252 4.89 -21.28 -10.66
CA THR A 252 4.67 -22.66 -10.18
C THR A 252 4.70 -22.73 -8.64
N GLU A 253 4.20 -23.84 -8.07
CA GLU A 253 4.30 -24.10 -6.62
C GLU A 253 5.77 -24.11 -6.14
N ASP A 254 6.70 -24.65 -6.94
CA ASP A 254 8.15 -24.62 -6.64
C ASP A 254 8.68 -23.17 -6.56
N ALA A 255 8.22 -22.29 -7.43
CA ALA A 255 8.58 -20.87 -7.38
C ALA A 255 8.00 -20.18 -6.13
N TRP A 256 6.75 -20.50 -5.74
CA TRP A 256 6.15 -20.01 -4.51
C TRP A 256 6.86 -20.49 -3.26
N ASP A 257 7.24 -21.78 -3.22
CA ASP A 257 7.97 -22.35 -2.07
C ASP A 257 9.36 -21.72 -1.92
N ALA A 258 10.07 -21.54 -3.05
CA ALA A 258 11.37 -20.87 -3.05
C ALA A 258 11.23 -19.40 -2.59
N PHE A 259 10.28 -18.65 -3.15
CA PHE A 259 10.05 -17.26 -2.73
C PHE A 259 9.66 -17.16 -1.26
N PHE A 260 8.80 -18.05 -0.76
CA PHE A 260 8.42 -18.06 0.65
C PHE A 260 9.60 -18.33 1.57
N ALA A 261 10.51 -19.24 1.18
CA ALA A 261 11.75 -19.48 1.93
C ALA A 261 12.60 -18.20 2.00
N PHE A 262 12.74 -17.45 0.90
CA PHE A 262 13.46 -16.17 0.88
C PHE A 262 12.80 -15.11 1.75
N TYR A 263 11.46 -15.02 1.69
CA TYR A 263 10.66 -14.11 2.49
C TYR A 263 10.86 -14.37 4.00
N MET A 264 10.82 -15.65 4.41
CA MET A 264 11.02 -16.06 5.79
C MET A 264 12.44 -15.75 6.28
N GLU A 265 13.45 -16.03 5.48
CA GLU A 265 14.86 -15.79 5.82
C GLU A 265 15.12 -14.28 6.05
N THR A 266 14.66 -13.43 5.14
CA THR A 266 14.84 -11.97 5.25
C THR A 266 13.99 -11.37 6.36
N GLY A 267 12.76 -11.84 6.53
CA GLY A 267 11.83 -11.37 7.54
C GLY A 267 12.31 -11.69 8.97
N SER A 268 12.80 -12.90 9.19
CA SER A 268 13.30 -13.31 10.51
C SER A 268 14.52 -12.51 10.95
N ARG A 269 15.42 -12.15 10.02
CA ARG A 269 16.60 -11.31 10.32
C ARG A 269 16.27 -9.86 10.63
N LYS A 270 15.26 -9.27 9.95
CA LYS A 270 14.98 -7.83 10.05
C LYS A 270 13.87 -7.49 11.05
N TRP A 271 12.83 -8.32 11.15
CA TRP A 271 11.57 -7.97 11.80
C TRP A 271 11.13 -8.97 12.86
N GLY A 272 11.91 -10.03 13.08
CA GLY A 272 11.64 -11.11 14.03
C GLY A 272 10.64 -12.14 13.52
N ARG A 273 9.45 -11.75 13.06
CA ARG A 273 8.44 -12.65 12.51
C ARG A 273 7.77 -12.04 11.28
N PRO A 274 7.83 -12.71 10.12
CA PRO A 274 7.10 -12.32 8.92
C PRO A 274 5.59 -12.35 9.13
N TYR A 275 4.86 -11.44 8.49
CA TYR A 275 3.41 -11.28 8.65
C TYR A 275 2.59 -12.23 7.79
N LEU A 276 3.05 -12.49 6.55
CA LEU A 276 2.31 -13.27 5.56
C LEU A 276 2.64 -14.76 5.70
N THR A 277 1.62 -15.60 5.58
CA THR A 277 1.76 -17.06 5.63
C THR A 277 1.99 -17.66 4.24
N ARG A 278 2.50 -18.91 4.15
CA ARG A 278 2.59 -19.61 2.85
C ARG A 278 1.22 -19.73 2.17
N LYS A 279 0.15 -19.92 2.96
CA LYS A 279 -1.23 -19.97 2.48
C LYS A 279 -1.65 -18.67 1.80
N PHE A 280 -1.18 -17.51 2.26
CA PHE A 280 -1.47 -16.24 1.58
C PHE A 280 -0.95 -16.26 0.14
N PHE A 281 0.30 -16.71 -0.06
CA PHE A 281 0.90 -16.79 -1.41
C PHE A 281 0.18 -17.79 -2.31
N ALA A 282 -0.29 -18.92 -1.79
CA ALA A 282 -1.13 -19.86 -2.54
C ALA A 282 -2.44 -19.19 -3.00
N LEU A 283 -3.15 -18.52 -2.07
CA LEU A 283 -4.44 -17.88 -2.36
C LEU A 283 -4.34 -16.75 -3.39
N ILE A 284 -3.29 -15.91 -3.33
CA ILE A 284 -3.09 -14.89 -4.38
C ILE A 284 -2.66 -15.52 -5.72
N GLY A 285 -1.94 -16.64 -5.69
CA GLY A 285 -1.60 -17.43 -6.87
C GLY A 285 -2.84 -18.04 -7.55
N GLU A 286 -3.87 -18.40 -6.78
CA GLU A 286 -5.13 -18.92 -7.29
C GLU A 286 -6.07 -17.84 -7.82
N SER A 287 -6.16 -16.70 -7.11
CA SER A 287 -7.20 -15.69 -7.37
C SER A 287 -6.75 -14.46 -8.16
N MET A 288 -5.44 -14.16 -8.18
CA MET A 288 -4.90 -12.95 -8.80
C MET A 288 -3.46 -13.15 -9.33
N ALA A 289 -3.16 -14.35 -9.85
CA ALA A 289 -1.82 -14.69 -10.35
C ALA A 289 -1.29 -13.71 -11.41
N ASP A 290 -2.17 -13.22 -12.28
CA ASP A 290 -1.82 -12.27 -13.32
C ASP A 290 -1.45 -10.88 -12.79
N ASP A 291 -1.85 -10.54 -11.57
CA ASP A 291 -1.48 -9.29 -10.90
C ASP A 291 -0.17 -9.41 -10.12
N VAL A 292 0.45 -10.59 -10.11
CA VAL A 292 1.72 -10.86 -9.43
C VAL A 292 2.85 -10.96 -10.43
N LEU A 293 3.96 -10.31 -10.12
CA LEU A 293 5.24 -10.48 -10.78
C LEU A 293 6.27 -10.95 -9.75
N LEU A 294 6.73 -12.20 -9.86
CA LEU A 294 7.92 -12.67 -9.16
C LEU A 294 9.13 -12.42 -10.05
N ILE A 295 10.05 -11.57 -9.59
CA ILE A 295 11.38 -11.40 -10.20
C ILE A 295 12.33 -12.32 -9.45
N MET A 296 12.70 -13.43 -10.07
CA MET A 296 13.45 -14.53 -9.45
C MET A 296 14.85 -14.67 -10.04
N ALA A 297 15.85 -14.83 -9.18
CA ALA A 297 17.23 -15.08 -9.54
C ALA A 297 17.56 -16.58 -9.42
N LYS A 298 18.22 -17.13 -10.45
CA LYS A 298 18.60 -18.54 -10.53
C LYS A 298 20.10 -18.70 -10.77
N ARG A 299 20.72 -19.62 -10.05
CA ARG A 299 22.11 -20.03 -10.23
C ARG A 299 22.22 -21.55 -10.16
N ASP A 300 22.99 -22.16 -11.08
CA ASP A 300 23.21 -23.61 -11.13
C ASP A 300 21.89 -24.41 -11.06
N GLY A 301 20.84 -23.95 -11.75
CA GLY A 301 19.54 -24.59 -11.77
C GLY A 301 18.66 -24.36 -10.53
N ARG A 302 19.12 -23.65 -9.50
CA ARG A 302 18.40 -23.41 -8.23
C ARG A 302 17.99 -21.94 -8.10
N TRP A 303 16.80 -21.72 -7.55
CA TRP A 303 16.36 -20.38 -7.11
C TRP A 303 17.18 -19.94 -5.88
N ILE A 304 17.76 -18.73 -5.91
CA ILE A 304 18.63 -18.21 -4.87
C ILE A 304 18.16 -16.92 -4.24
N ALA A 305 17.32 -16.17 -4.94
CA ALA A 305 16.77 -14.90 -4.48
C ALA A 305 15.50 -14.56 -5.27
N GLY A 306 14.69 -13.64 -4.73
CA GLY A 306 13.51 -13.16 -5.44
C GLY A 306 12.85 -11.96 -4.80
N ALA A 307 12.07 -11.23 -5.59
CA ALA A 307 11.19 -10.17 -5.15
C ALA A 307 9.79 -10.37 -5.71
N ILE A 308 8.78 -10.13 -4.87
CA ILE A 308 7.39 -10.06 -5.30
C ILE A 308 7.02 -8.61 -5.56
N ASN A 309 6.39 -8.40 -6.69
CA ASN A 309 5.78 -7.14 -7.09
C ASN A 309 4.32 -7.39 -7.45
N PHE A 310 3.50 -6.34 -7.39
CA PHE A 310 2.12 -6.38 -7.84
C PHE A 310 1.92 -5.41 -8.99
N ILE A 311 1.15 -5.84 -10.00
CA ILE A 311 0.97 -5.13 -11.27
C ILE A 311 -0.37 -4.38 -11.21
N GLY A 312 -0.32 -3.06 -11.15
CA GLY A 312 -1.48 -2.18 -11.40
C GLY A 312 -1.59 -1.82 -12.89
N SER A 313 -2.56 -0.99 -13.24
CA SER A 313 -2.70 -0.51 -14.63
C SER A 313 -1.60 0.46 -15.04
N ASP A 314 -1.10 1.27 -14.12
CA ASP A 314 -0.08 2.31 -14.33
C ASP A 314 1.15 2.18 -13.41
N THR A 315 1.05 1.36 -12.37
CA THR A 315 2.07 1.27 -11.31
C THR A 315 2.50 -0.18 -11.08
N LEU A 316 3.81 -0.39 -10.97
CA LEU A 316 4.40 -1.62 -10.44
C LEU A 316 4.74 -1.40 -8.96
N PHE A 317 4.15 -2.19 -8.10
CA PHE A 317 4.35 -2.09 -6.65
C PHE A 317 5.35 -3.13 -6.16
N GLY A 318 6.60 -2.73 -5.95
CA GLY A 318 7.63 -3.58 -5.35
C GLY A 318 7.36 -3.82 -3.86
N ARG A 319 7.38 -5.08 -3.42
CA ARG A 319 7.00 -5.41 -2.04
C ARG A 319 8.11 -6.12 -1.26
N ASN A 320 8.13 -7.42 -1.24
CA ASN A 320 9.02 -8.18 -0.40
C ASN A 320 10.18 -8.77 -1.22
N TRP A 321 11.37 -8.71 -0.64
CA TRP A 321 12.59 -9.30 -1.17
C TRP A 321 13.15 -10.29 -0.19
N GLY A 322 13.77 -11.35 -0.72
CA GLY A 322 14.59 -12.24 0.07
C GLY A 322 15.62 -13.00 -0.75
N ALA A 323 16.61 -13.58 -0.08
CA ALA A 323 17.69 -14.34 -0.69
C ALA A 323 18.25 -15.35 0.29
N ILE A 324 18.68 -16.52 -0.21
CA ILE A 324 19.41 -17.54 0.54
C ILE A 324 20.92 -17.52 0.24
N GLU A 325 21.32 -16.75 -0.77
CA GLU A 325 22.72 -16.52 -1.10
C GLU A 325 23.01 -15.02 -1.15
N HIS A 326 24.20 -14.62 -0.73
CA HIS A 326 24.65 -13.24 -0.81
C HIS A 326 25.52 -13.01 -2.04
N HIS A 327 25.03 -12.20 -2.98
CA HIS A 327 25.79 -11.75 -4.15
C HIS A 327 25.82 -10.22 -4.20
N PRO A 328 26.97 -9.61 -4.54
CA PRO A 328 27.07 -8.16 -4.68
C PRO A 328 26.03 -7.62 -5.68
N PHE A 329 25.32 -6.56 -5.29
CA PHE A 329 24.33 -5.86 -6.11
C PHE A 329 23.10 -6.67 -6.55
N LEU A 330 22.98 -7.96 -6.24
CA LEU A 330 21.83 -8.79 -6.65
C LEU A 330 20.50 -8.21 -6.14
N HIS A 331 20.49 -7.68 -4.91
CA HIS A 331 19.32 -6.96 -4.38
C HIS A 331 18.91 -5.78 -5.28
N PHE A 332 19.86 -4.99 -5.77
CA PHE A 332 19.57 -3.85 -6.63
C PHE A 332 19.10 -4.29 -8.02
N GLU A 333 19.71 -5.34 -8.56
CA GLU A 333 19.27 -5.90 -9.83
C GLU A 333 17.82 -6.36 -9.76
N VAL A 334 17.48 -7.20 -8.80
CA VAL A 334 16.15 -7.83 -8.67
C VAL A 334 15.07 -6.84 -8.24
N CYS A 335 15.37 -5.95 -7.27
CA CYS A 335 14.34 -5.08 -6.70
C CYS A 335 14.15 -3.76 -7.42
N TYR A 336 15.15 -3.26 -8.15
CA TYR A 336 15.10 -1.92 -8.76
C TYR A 336 15.28 -1.98 -10.27
N TYR A 337 16.35 -2.56 -10.77
CA TYR A 337 16.65 -2.49 -12.20
C TYR A 337 15.70 -3.33 -13.04
N GLN A 338 15.38 -4.54 -12.59
CA GLN A 338 14.42 -5.41 -13.26
C GLN A 338 12.99 -4.86 -13.15
N ALA A 339 12.64 -4.19 -12.05
CA ALA A 339 11.35 -3.52 -11.89
C ALA A 339 11.20 -2.34 -12.87
N ILE A 340 12.27 -1.55 -13.09
CA ILE A 340 12.31 -0.48 -14.09
C ILE A 340 12.22 -1.08 -15.52
N ASP A 341 12.99 -2.13 -15.82
CA ASP A 341 12.92 -2.82 -17.12
C ASP A 341 11.49 -3.31 -17.42
N PHE A 342 10.85 -3.95 -16.44
CA PHE A 342 9.46 -4.41 -16.55
C PHE A 342 8.50 -3.23 -16.80
N ALA A 343 8.63 -2.15 -16.03
CA ALA A 343 7.78 -0.99 -16.18
C ALA A 343 7.93 -0.32 -17.54
N ILE A 344 9.15 -0.20 -18.08
CA ILE A 344 9.41 0.31 -19.43
C ILE A 344 8.75 -0.59 -20.47
N GLN A 345 8.99 -1.90 -20.40
CA GLN A 345 8.46 -2.86 -21.38
C GLN A 345 6.92 -2.89 -21.39
N HIS A 346 6.29 -2.74 -20.23
CA HIS A 346 4.83 -2.76 -20.08
C HIS A 346 4.20 -1.35 -20.07
N LYS A 347 4.99 -0.29 -20.32
CA LYS A 347 4.55 1.12 -20.37
C LYS A 347 3.87 1.59 -19.06
N LEU A 348 4.29 1.04 -17.92
CA LEU A 348 3.84 1.50 -16.63
C LEU A 348 4.48 2.86 -16.32
N ALA A 349 3.68 3.74 -15.72
CA ALA A 349 4.12 5.11 -15.40
C ALA A 349 5.00 5.18 -14.16
N VAL A 350 4.80 4.29 -13.19
CA VAL A 350 5.41 4.36 -11.86
C VAL A 350 5.94 3.01 -11.39
N VAL A 351 7.08 3.02 -10.70
CA VAL A 351 7.52 1.90 -9.85
C VAL A 351 7.61 2.39 -8.40
N GLU A 352 6.78 1.83 -7.52
CA GLU A 352 6.85 2.04 -6.08
C GLU A 352 7.81 1.03 -5.45
N ALA A 353 8.91 1.48 -4.83
CA ALA A 353 9.91 0.60 -4.23
C ALA A 353 9.84 0.52 -2.70
N GLY A 354 8.71 0.92 -2.10
CA GLY A 354 8.49 0.92 -0.65
C GLY A 354 9.16 2.10 0.09
N ALA A 355 8.95 2.16 1.42
CA ALA A 355 9.13 3.35 2.23
C ALA A 355 10.58 3.67 2.65
N GLN A 356 11.55 2.77 2.56
CA GLN A 356 12.89 2.97 3.16
C GLN A 356 14.01 2.94 2.13
N GLY A 357 15.04 3.74 2.37
CA GLY A 357 16.35 3.63 1.73
C GLY A 357 16.70 4.75 0.73
N GLU A 358 17.45 5.73 1.21
CA GLU A 358 18.03 6.81 0.40
C GLU A 358 18.93 6.30 -0.76
N HIS A 359 19.46 5.07 -0.65
CA HIS A 359 20.20 4.43 -1.74
C HIS A 359 19.38 4.26 -3.03
N LYS A 360 18.05 4.37 -2.96
CA LYS A 360 17.14 4.36 -4.12
C LYS A 360 17.31 5.62 -4.98
N ILE A 361 17.62 6.78 -4.36
CA ILE A 361 17.86 8.04 -5.07
C ILE A 361 18.96 7.87 -6.11
N ALA A 362 20.09 7.27 -5.72
CA ALA A 362 21.18 7.00 -6.64
C ALA A 362 20.78 6.13 -7.85
N ARG A 363 19.61 5.49 -7.82
CA ARG A 363 19.03 4.61 -8.84
C ARG A 363 17.84 5.22 -9.56
N GLY A 364 17.62 6.55 -9.38
CA GLY A 364 16.58 7.28 -10.09
C GLY A 364 15.19 7.25 -9.46
N TYR A 365 15.05 6.68 -8.26
CA TYR A 365 13.82 6.78 -7.48
C TYR A 365 13.82 8.09 -6.69
N LEU A 366 12.85 8.94 -6.95
CA LEU A 366 12.74 10.23 -6.30
C LEU A 366 11.80 10.18 -5.10
N PRO A 367 11.99 11.08 -4.11
CA PRO A 367 11.06 11.20 -2.98
C PRO A 367 9.66 11.56 -3.46
N GLN A 368 8.67 10.84 -2.96
CA GLN A 368 7.26 11.05 -3.23
C GLN A 368 6.53 11.18 -1.90
N THR A 369 5.77 12.26 -1.72
CA THR A 369 4.95 12.47 -0.52
C THR A 369 3.87 11.41 -0.42
N THR A 370 3.69 10.87 0.78
CA THR A 370 2.58 9.97 1.13
C THR A 370 1.69 10.64 2.17
N PHE A 371 0.40 10.32 2.13
CA PHE A 371 -0.63 10.98 2.91
C PHE A 371 -1.30 10.02 3.88
N SER A 372 -1.45 10.46 5.13
CA SER A 372 -2.19 9.73 6.17
C SER A 372 -3.03 10.69 6.99
N ALA A 373 -4.18 10.25 7.46
CA ALA A 373 -5.10 11.04 8.25
C ALA A 373 -5.47 10.32 9.54
N HIS A 374 -5.56 11.06 10.67
CA HIS A 374 -5.73 10.49 12.00
C HIS A 374 -6.85 11.19 12.76
N TYR A 375 -7.88 10.44 13.13
CA TYR A 375 -8.86 10.91 14.10
C TYR A 375 -8.50 10.39 15.50
N ILE A 376 -8.38 11.29 16.46
CA ILE A 376 -8.05 10.96 17.86
C ILE A 376 -9.26 11.32 18.73
N ALA A 377 -9.79 10.35 19.45
CA ALA A 377 -11.01 10.55 20.25
C ALA A 377 -10.77 11.47 21.46
N ASP A 378 -9.67 11.27 22.19
CA ASP A 378 -9.31 12.11 23.33
C ASP A 378 -8.86 13.51 22.87
N ARG A 379 -9.47 14.55 23.46
CA ARG A 379 -9.20 15.95 23.08
C ARG A 379 -7.81 16.44 23.47
N GLY A 380 -7.28 15.94 24.58
CA GLY A 380 -5.94 16.30 25.06
C GLY A 380 -4.85 15.73 24.17
N LEU A 381 -4.94 14.41 23.93
CA LEU A 381 -4.04 13.71 23.02
C LEU A 381 -4.12 14.26 21.60
N ARG A 382 -5.32 14.56 21.10
CA ARG A 382 -5.53 15.18 19.77
C ARG A 382 -4.75 16.48 19.62
N ARG A 383 -4.81 17.40 20.58
CA ARG A 383 -4.07 18.68 20.54
C ARG A 383 -2.56 18.45 20.51
N ALA A 384 -2.07 17.57 21.37
CA ALA A 384 -0.64 17.26 21.41
C ALA A 384 -0.13 16.66 20.09
N ILE A 385 -0.92 15.77 19.48
CA ILE A 385 -0.59 15.16 18.19
C ILE A 385 -0.68 16.20 17.06
N ASP A 386 -1.68 17.09 17.04
CA ASP A 386 -1.83 18.13 16.04
C ASP A 386 -0.60 19.06 16.02
N ASP A 387 -0.14 19.51 17.19
CA ASP A 387 1.04 20.34 17.31
C ASP A 387 2.33 19.62 16.90
N TYR A 388 2.42 18.31 17.14
CA TYR A 388 3.51 17.48 16.66
C TYR A 388 3.48 17.35 15.13
N LEU A 389 2.33 17.02 14.54
CA LEU A 389 2.18 16.79 13.11
C LEU A 389 2.42 18.05 12.27
N LYS A 390 2.11 19.24 12.76
CA LYS A 390 2.46 20.50 12.09
C LYS A 390 3.97 20.65 11.88
N ARG A 391 4.75 20.30 12.91
CA ARG A 391 6.23 20.33 12.83
C ARG A 391 6.79 19.20 11.97
N GLU A 392 6.22 17.99 12.10
CA GLU A 392 6.64 16.83 11.32
C GLU A 392 6.43 17.09 9.81
N ARG A 393 5.28 17.64 9.39
CA ARG A 393 5.03 17.97 7.97
C ARG A 393 6.02 18.96 7.40
N ALA A 394 6.34 20.03 8.14
CA ALA A 394 7.34 21.01 7.70
C ALA A 394 8.72 20.37 7.52
N TYR A 395 9.11 19.49 8.44
CA TYR A 395 10.37 18.73 8.34
C TYR A 395 10.38 17.77 7.14
N VAL A 396 9.29 17.02 6.92
CA VAL A 396 9.17 16.08 5.78
C VAL A 396 9.25 16.81 4.45
N GLU A 397 8.62 17.98 4.33
CA GLU A 397 8.66 18.81 3.12
C GLU A 397 10.08 19.30 2.83
N GLU A 398 10.79 19.81 3.84
CA GLU A 398 12.18 20.29 3.70
C GLU A 398 13.11 19.13 3.31
N ALA A 399 13.07 18.01 4.04
CA ALA A 399 13.87 16.84 3.75
C ALA A 399 13.59 16.28 2.34
N GLY A 400 12.33 16.32 1.88
CA GLY A 400 11.96 15.91 0.53
C GLY A 400 12.59 16.78 -0.56
N ARG A 401 12.64 18.09 -0.36
CA ARG A 401 13.30 19.01 -1.30
C ARG A 401 14.79 18.73 -1.38
N GLU A 402 15.49 18.63 -0.24
CA GLU A 402 16.92 18.34 -0.17
C GLU A 402 17.26 17.01 -0.87
N LEU A 403 16.45 15.98 -0.63
CA LEU A 403 16.63 14.67 -1.25
C LEU A 403 16.40 14.71 -2.77
N ALA A 404 15.40 15.43 -3.25
CA ALA A 404 15.13 15.60 -4.68
C ALA A 404 16.30 16.31 -5.39
N GLU A 405 16.88 17.36 -4.78
CA GLU A 405 18.04 18.08 -5.31
C GLU A 405 19.30 17.21 -5.40
N SER A 406 19.40 16.18 -4.53
CA SER A 406 20.50 15.21 -4.55
C SER A 406 20.38 14.13 -5.62
N GLY A 407 19.35 14.21 -6.48
CA GLY A 407 19.04 13.22 -7.50
C GLY A 407 20.17 12.92 -8.47
N PRO A 408 20.16 11.75 -9.15
CA PRO A 408 21.25 11.29 -10.02
C PRO A 408 21.18 11.87 -11.43
N PHE A 409 20.20 12.70 -11.72
CA PHE A 409 19.93 13.22 -13.06
C PHE A 409 20.93 14.30 -13.50
N ARG A 410 20.99 14.58 -14.79
CA ARG A 410 21.80 15.66 -15.33
C ARG A 410 21.19 17.01 -14.95
N LYS A 411 21.99 17.95 -14.44
CA LYS A 411 21.53 19.32 -14.23
C LYS A 411 21.20 19.94 -15.60
N GLY A 412 19.97 20.42 -15.77
CA GLY A 412 19.46 21.03 -17.00
C GLY A 412 18.56 20.14 -17.86
N ALA A 413 18.18 18.92 -17.40
CA ALA A 413 17.23 18.07 -18.08
C ALA A 413 15.78 18.21 -17.57
N ASP A 414 15.55 19.01 -16.54
CA ASP A 414 14.23 19.22 -15.91
C ASP A 414 13.90 20.72 -15.81
N GLU A 415 13.45 21.30 -16.90
CA GLU A 415 12.40 22.34 -16.86
C GLU A 415 11.28 21.84 -17.78
N PRO A 416 10.12 21.40 -17.26
CA PRO A 416 8.96 21.22 -18.08
C PRO A 416 8.49 22.59 -18.57
N SER A 417 8.51 22.76 -19.88
CA SER A 417 7.92 23.90 -20.60
C SER A 417 6.41 23.95 -20.45
#